data_a27c26749409f350de26e8d4540e4a48
#
_entry.id   a27c26749409f350de26e8d4540e4a48
#
_cell.length_a   1.000
_cell.length_b   1.000
_cell.length_c   1.000
_cell.angle_alpha   90.00
_cell.angle_beta   90.00
_cell.angle_gamma   90.00
#
_symmetry.space_group_name_H-M   'P 1'
#
loop_
_entity.id
_entity.type
_entity.pdbx_description
1 polymer ?
#
loop_
_entity_poly.entity_id
_entity_poly.type
_entity_poly.pdbx_seq_one_letter_code
_entity_poly.pdbx_strand_id
1 'polypeptide(L)'
;MIWHILGILVFVVIYNIWRYYHKDDSYEYCSDVQDTVDNNQGISNMEAISTRQLALNTIEKIGSEPQDTEEARIQFEYQGVIFLMEAVNDCAFVNLIWPWCHSFSKFDIDEFARVRQVVNDINLQDTVSVVYTIADSDDVALHIRKNFLFIPQIPHIEDYLKLMLNDFFRTARILELEIEKCRVQECEQHI
;
A
#
# COMPACT_ATOMS: atom_id res chain seq x y z
N MET A 1 12.37 -23.33 29.93
CA MET A 1 12.52 -21.86 29.98
C MET A 1 13.64 -21.34 29.05
N ILE A 2 14.82 -21.93 29.00
CA ILE A 2 15.96 -21.48 28.17
C ILE A 2 15.66 -21.57 26.65
N TRP A 3 14.95 -22.60 26.20
CA TRP A 3 14.60 -22.81 24.79
C TRP A 3 13.63 -21.76 24.22
N HIS A 4 12.72 -21.21 25.04
CA HIS A 4 11.81 -20.13 24.61
C HIS A 4 12.54 -18.80 24.41
N ILE A 5 13.54 -18.52 25.26
CA ILE A 5 14.35 -17.30 25.16
C ILE A 5 15.25 -17.36 23.91
N LEU A 6 15.79 -18.54 23.58
CA LEU A 6 16.60 -18.73 22.37
C LEU A 6 15.74 -18.55 21.09
N GLY A 7 14.50 -19.06 21.10
CA GLY A 7 13.56 -18.89 19.98
C GLY A 7 13.25 -17.43 19.69
N ILE A 8 12.96 -16.64 20.73
CA ILE A 8 12.68 -15.21 20.61
C ILE A 8 13.90 -14.44 20.07
N LEU A 9 15.10 -14.76 20.55
CA LEU A 9 16.35 -14.12 20.06
C LEU A 9 16.62 -14.42 18.58
N VAL A 10 16.41 -15.66 18.14
CA VAL A 10 16.55 -16.05 16.73
C VAL A 10 15.51 -15.32 15.86
N PHE A 11 14.28 -15.20 16.34
CA PHE A 11 13.22 -14.48 15.60
C PHE A 11 13.52 -12.98 15.47
N VAL A 12 14.01 -12.33 16.52
CA VAL A 12 14.42 -10.91 16.49
C VAL A 12 15.60 -10.70 15.53
N VAL A 13 16.55 -11.63 15.49
CA VAL A 13 17.69 -11.53 14.55
C VAL A 13 17.23 -11.72 13.11
N ILE A 14 16.40 -12.71 12.83
CA ILE A 14 15.84 -12.96 11.48
C ILE A 14 14.97 -11.77 11.03
N TYR A 15 14.13 -11.24 11.91
CA TYR A 15 13.31 -10.05 11.63
C TYR A 15 14.16 -8.81 11.31
N ASN A 16 15.23 -8.57 12.07
CA ASN A 16 16.14 -7.44 11.80
C ASN A 16 16.95 -7.63 10.51
N ILE A 17 17.37 -8.87 10.20
CA ILE A 17 18.02 -9.21 8.93
C ILE A 17 17.05 -9.02 7.76
N TRP A 18 15.82 -9.54 7.86
CA TRP A 18 14.77 -9.35 6.86
C TRP A 18 14.43 -7.87 6.65
N ARG A 19 14.30 -7.10 7.74
CA ARG A 19 14.08 -5.66 7.71
C ARG A 19 15.25 -4.90 7.07
N TYR A 20 16.48 -5.34 7.29
CA TYR A 20 17.67 -4.75 6.69
C TYR A 20 17.70 -4.96 5.18
N TYR A 21 17.41 -6.18 4.70
CA TYR A 21 17.40 -6.50 3.26
C TYR A 21 16.19 -5.93 2.50
N HIS A 22 15.05 -5.69 3.16
CA HIS A 22 13.87 -5.10 2.52
C HIS A 22 13.76 -3.57 2.69
N LYS A 23 14.67 -2.97 3.45
CA LYS A 23 14.70 -1.52 3.63
C LYS A 23 15.27 -0.78 2.41
N ASP A 24 16.08 -1.44 1.61
CA ASP A 24 16.79 -0.81 0.49
C ASP A 24 15.97 -0.75 -0.81
N ASP A 25 14.99 -1.65 -1.02
CA ASP A 25 14.29 -1.74 -2.31
C ASP A 25 13.36 -0.54 -2.62
N SER A 26 12.91 0.20 -1.61
CA SER A 26 12.05 1.38 -1.81
C SER A 26 12.81 2.69 -2.00
N TYR A 27 14.07 2.74 -1.59
CA TYR A 27 14.90 3.96 -1.70
C TYR A 27 15.72 4.04 -2.99
N GLU A 28 16.04 2.91 -3.62
CA GLU A 28 16.84 2.87 -4.84
C GLU A 28 16.13 3.49 -6.05
N TYR A 29 14.78 3.38 -6.10
CA TYR A 29 14.00 3.96 -7.20
C TYR A 29 13.95 5.51 -7.18
N CYS A 30 14.18 6.16 -6.04
CA CYS A 30 14.20 7.61 -5.93
C CYS A 30 15.58 8.23 -6.24
N SER A 31 16.69 7.49 -6.12
CA SER A 31 18.04 8.00 -6.37
C SER A 31 18.36 8.21 -7.85
N ASP A 32 17.84 7.34 -8.73
CA ASP A 32 18.15 7.40 -10.17
C ASP A 32 17.44 8.55 -10.93
N VAL A 33 16.40 9.13 -10.33
CA VAL A 33 15.66 10.27 -10.94
C VAL A 33 16.30 11.62 -10.63
N GLN A 34 17.11 11.71 -9.57
CA GLN A 34 17.69 12.97 -9.10
C GLN A 34 18.80 13.50 -10.01
N ASP A 35 19.59 12.62 -10.62
CA ASP A 35 20.73 13.02 -11.46
C ASP A 35 20.34 13.70 -12.78
N THR A 36 19.05 13.67 -13.16
CA THR A 36 18.58 14.28 -14.41
C THR A 36 17.91 15.65 -14.24
N VAL A 37 17.64 16.10 -13.01
CA VAL A 37 16.90 17.35 -12.72
C VAL A 37 17.82 18.55 -12.43
N ASP A 38 19.06 18.33 -12.01
CA ASP A 38 19.97 19.41 -11.57
C ASP A 38 20.52 20.32 -12.68
N ASN A 39 20.14 20.16 -13.95
CA ASN A 39 20.67 20.96 -15.05
C ASN A 39 19.78 22.11 -15.55
N ASN A 40 18.71 22.48 -14.85
CA ASN A 40 17.92 23.68 -15.19
C ASN A 40 17.98 24.73 -14.08
N GLN A 41 19.12 25.44 -13.98
CA GLN A 41 19.23 26.69 -13.23
C GLN A 41 18.45 27.77 -14.01
N GLY A 42 17.29 28.13 -13.50
CA GLY A 42 16.58 29.30 -14.00
C GLY A 42 15.08 29.36 -13.76
N ILE A 43 14.58 28.99 -12.58
CA ILE A 43 13.23 29.38 -12.15
C ILE A 43 13.29 29.85 -10.68
N SER A 44 12.83 31.08 -10.47
CA SER A 44 12.71 31.83 -9.24
C SER A 44 12.33 31.03 -7.99
N ASN A 45 12.91 31.43 -6.84
CA ASN A 45 12.62 31.05 -5.46
C ASN A 45 11.10 30.94 -5.11
N MET A 46 10.43 29.90 -5.56
CA MET A 46 9.32 29.30 -4.84
C MET A 46 9.93 28.19 -3.99
N GLU A 47 9.86 28.29 -2.67
CA GLU A 47 10.19 27.19 -1.78
C GLU A 47 9.46 25.93 -2.29
N ALA A 48 10.22 24.98 -2.79
CA ALA A 48 9.66 23.75 -3.33
C ALA A 48 8.96 23.01 -2.18
N ILE A 49 7.64 22.95 -2.22
CA ILE A 49 6.85 22.19 -1.24
C ILE A 49 7.33 20.73 -1.31
N SER A 50 7.75 20.18 -0.18
CA SER A 50 8.14 18.78 -0.10
C SER A 50 6.97 17.85 -0.42
N THR A 51 7.23 16.65 -0.93
CA THR A 51 6.20 15.66 -1.27
C THR A 51 5.31 15.34 -0.07
N ARG A 52 5.91 15.24 1.12
CA ARG A 52 5.15 15.02 2.36
C ARG A 52 4.21 16.18 2.67
N GLN A 53 4.69 17.42 2.58
CA GLN A 53 3.84 18.58 2.84
C GLN A 53 2.73 18.71 1.79
N LEU A 54 3.03 18.41 0.53
CA LEU A 54 2.03 18.36 -0.53
C LEU A 54 0.94 17.31 -0.22
N ALA A 55 1.34 16.11 0.25
CA ALA A 55 0.42 15.04 0.63
C ALA A 55 -0.50 15.49 1.78
N LEU A 56 0.07 16.03 2.87
CA LEU A 56 -0.70 16.54 4.01
C LEU A 56 -1.73 17.58 3.57
N ASN A 57 -1.29 18.60 2.84
CA ASN A 57 -2.15 19.67 2.36
C ASN A 57 -3.28 19.16 1.43
N THR A 58 -2.97 18.15 0.61
CA THR A 58 -3.96 17.59 -0.33
C THR A 58 -4.99 16.73 0.39
N ILE A 59 -4.57 15.94 1.38
CA ILE A 59 -5.46 15.13 2.22
C ILE A 59 -6.44 16.04 3.00
N GLU A 60 -5.95 17.12 3.59
CA GLU A 60 -6.83 18.12 4.25
C GLU A 60 -7.84 18.72 3.28
N LYS A 61 -7.42 19.09 2.06
CA LYS A 61 -8.30 19.69 1.05
C LYS A 61 -9.37 18.75 0.52
N ILE A 62 -9.15 17.43 0.53
CA ILE A 62 -10.21 16.47 0.21
C ILE A 62 -11.18 16.22 1.37
N GLY A 63 -10.97 16.88 2.52
CA GLY A 63 -11.84 16.82 3.69
C GLY A 63 -11.49 15.71 4.68
N SER A 64 -10.28 15.18 4.63
CA SER A 64 -9.76 14.17 5.56
C SER A 64 -8.78 14.80 6.55
N GLU A 65 -8.66 14.24 7.75
CA GLU A 65 -7.68 14.66 8.75
C GLU A 65 -6.45 13.76 8.68
N PRO A 66 -5.29 14.26 8.20
CA PRO A 66 -4.06 13.48 8.19
C PRO A 66 -3.46 13.37 9.59
N GLN A 67 -2.99 12.18 9.95
CA GLN A 67 -2.32 11.89 11.21
C GLN A 67 -0.97 11.21 10.92
N ASP A 68 0.09 11.68 11.58
CA ASP A 68 1.39 11.04 11.51
C ASP A 68 1.41 9.75 12.34
N THR A 69 1.92 8.68 11.77
CA THR A 69 2.15 7.43 12.48
C THR A 69 3.60 7.34 12.98
N GLU A 70 3.88 6.43 13.93
CA GLU A 70 5.24 6.16 14.42
C GLU A 70 6.20 5.69 13.31
N GLU A 71 5.66 5.09 12.22
CA GLU A 71 6.44 4.65 11.05
C GLU A 71 6.61 5.74 9.98
N ALA A 72 6.38 7.00 10.34
CA ALA A 72 6.45 8.16 9.44
C ALA A 72 5.50 8.07 8.22
N ARG A 73 4.46 7.25 8.29
CA ARG A 73 3.35 7.22 7.34
C ARG A 73 2.31 8.27 7.71
N ILE A 74 1.55 8.74 6.73
CA ILE A 74 0.38 9.59 6.94
C ILE A 74 -0.84 8.68 6.93
N GLN A 75 -1.54 8.60 8.06
CA GLN A 75 -2.82 7.91 8.18
C GLN A 75 -3.95 8.91 7.98
N PHE A 76 -4.98 8.54 7.24
CA PHE A 76 -6.20 9.34 7.08
C PHE A 76 -7.40 8.46 6.78
N GLU A 77 -8.58 8.97 7.08
CA GLU A 77 -9.85 8.31 6.74
C GLU A 77 -10.47 8.96 5.50
N TYR A 78 -10.93 8.14 4.55
CA TYR A 78 -11.69 8.61 3.40
C TYR A 78 -12.85 7.64 3.13
N GLN A 79 -14.08 8.17 3.12
CA GLN A 79 -15.33 7.42 2.94
C GLN A 79 -15.46 6.21 3.91
N GLY A 80 -15.08 6.38 5.18
CA GLY A 80 -15.17 5.34 6.21
C GLY A 80 -14.03 4.29 6.15
N VAL A 81 -13.02 4.49 5.32
CA VAL A 81 -11.87 3.60 5.17
C VAL A 81 -10.60 4.31 5.60
N ILE A 82 -9.78 3.62 6.39
CA ILE A 82 -8.45 4.09 6.81
C ILE A 82 -7.43 3.76 5.72
N PHE A 83 -6.73 4.78 5.25
CA PHE A 83 -5.62 4.69 4.32
C PHE A 83 -4.30 5.07 4.99
N LEU A 84 -3.22 4.48 4.50
CA LEU A 84 -1.85 4.86 4.85
C LEU A 84 -1.16 5.38 3.60
N MET A 85 -0.53 6.55 3.68
CA MET A 85 0.27 7.11 2.60
C MET A 85 1.73 7.24 3.04
N GLU A 86 2.63 6.62 2.30
CA GLU A 86 4.07 6.81 2.44
C GLU A 86 4.50 7.92 1.47
N ALA A 87 4.84 9.07 2.01
CA ALA A 87 5.29 10.24 1.27
C ALA A 87 6.66 10.64 1.79
N VAL A 88 7.71 10.25 1.08
CA VAL A 88 9.10 10.58 1.40
C VAL A 88 9.45 11.90 0.75
N ASN A 89 10.11 12.81 1.50
CA ASN A 89 10.62 14.05 0.94
C ASN A 89 11.62 13.72 -0.18
N ASP A 90 11.69 14.56 -1.16
CA ASP A 90 12.57 14.42 -2.33
C ASP A 90 12.25 13.23 -3.25
N CYS A 91 11.14 12.52 -3.00
CA CYS A 91 10.62 11.47 -3.87
C CYS A 91 9.35 11.97 -4.57
N ALA A 92 9.31 11.91 -5.89
CA ALA A 92 8.15 12.31 -6.68
C ALA A 92 6.99 11.32 -6.62
N PHE A 93 7.20 10.15 -6.03
CA PHE A 93 6.21 9.09 -5.94
C PHE A 93 5.76 8.90 -4.49
N VAL A 94 4.48 8.59 -4.33
CA VAL A 94 3.90 8.17 -3.05
C VAL A 94 3.38 6.74 -3.18
N ASN A 95 3.41 6.01 -2.06
CA ASN A 95 2.78 4.72 -1.95
C ASN A 95 1.52 4.85 -1.09
N LEU A 96 0.37 4.56 -1.67
CA LEU A 96 -0.91 4.55 -0.97
C LEU A 96 -1.30 3.10 -0.67
N ILE A 97 -1.79 2.86 0.54
CA ILE A 97 -2.11 1.52 1.05
C ILE A 97 -3.48 1.56 1.72
N TRP A 98 -4.36 0.63 1.37
CA TRP A 98 -5.53 0.25 2.14
C TRP A 98 -5.20 -1.04 2.89
N PRO A 99 -4.84 -0.95 4.17
CA PRO A 99 -4.51 -2.12 4.95
C PRO A 99 -5.77 -2.92 5.32
N TRP A 100 -5.65 -4.25 5.43
CA TRP A 100 -6.69 -5.13 5.94
C TRP A 100 -8.03 -5.02 5.19
N CYS A 101 -8.00 -4.83 3.87
CA CYS A 101 -9.24 -4.74 3.07
C CYS A 101 -10.05 -6.04 3.08
N HIS A 102 -9.41 -7.17 3.36
CA HIS A 102 -10.02 -8.48 3.55
C HIS A 102 -9.10 -9.34 4.43
N SER A 103 -9.67 -10.32 5.17
CA SER A 103 -8.89 -11.27 5.95
C SER A 103 -9.60 -12.61 6.09
N PHE A 104 -8.81 -13.68 6.25
CA PHE A 104 -9.30 -15.04 6.48
C PHE A 104 -8.22 -15.85 7.22
N SER A 105 -8.64 -17.00 7.80
CA SER A 105 -7.72 -17.87 8.53
C SER A 105 -6.72 -18.53 7.57
N LYS A 106 -5.42 -18.54 7.92
CA LYS A 106 -4.39 -19.24 7.14
C LYS A 106 -4.61 -20.77 7.06
N PHE A 107 -5.45 -21.32 7.93
CA PHE A 107 -5.81 -22.74 7.95
C PHE A 107 -6.96 -23.07 6.98
N ASP A 108 -7.64 -22.07 6.44
CA ASP A 108 -8.62 -22.25 5.37
C ASP A 108 -7.90 -22.37 4.03
N ILE A 109 -7.48 -23.59 3.71
CA ILE A 109 -6.67 -23.88 2.51
C ILE A 109 -7.47 -23.61 1.23
N ASP A 110 -8.78 -23.87 1.23
CA ASP A 110 -9.65 -23.67 0.09
C ASP A 110 -9.82 -22.18 -0.18
N GLU A 111 -10.06 -21.39 0.86
CA GLU A 111 -10.11 -19.95 0.74
C GLU A 111 -8.78 -19.35 0.29
N PHE A 112 -7.67 -19.86 0.84
CA PHE A 112 -6.34 -19.41 0.42
C PHE A 112 -6.08 -19.68 -1.07
N ALA A 113 -6.49 -20.84 -1.57
CA ALA A 113 -6.34 -21.19 -2.98
C ALA A 113 -7.15 -20.25 -3.90
N ARG A 114 -8.42 -19.99 -3.55
CA ARG A 114 -9.31 -19.06 -4.28
C ARG A 114 -8.75 -17.66 -4.30
N VAL A 115 -8.44 -17.11 -3.12
CA VAL A 115 -7.91 -15.75 -2.97
C VAL A 115 -6.62 -15.58 -3.74
N ARG A 116 -5.70 -16.54 -3.69
CA ARG A 116 -4.44 -16.49 -4.46
C ARG A 116 -4.67 -16.41 -5.96
N GLN A 117 -5.63 -17.16 -6.50
CA GLN A 117 -5.98 -17.10 -7.91
C GLN A 117 -6.56 -15.72 -8.26
N VAL A 118 -7.56 -15.26 -7.52
CA VAL A 118 -8.22 -13.96 -7.75
C VAL A 118 -7.22 -12.80 -7.65
N VAL A 119 -6.36 -12.81 -6.64
CA VAL A 119 -5.30 -11.79 -6.45
C VAL A 119 -4.35 -11.77 -7.64
N ASN A 120 -3.94 -12.94 -8.13
CA ASN A 120 -3.08 -13.03 -9.31
C ASN A 120 -3.75 -12.44 -10.56
N ASP A 121 -5.03 -12.76 -10.78
CA ASP A 121 -5.78 -12.27 -11.94
C ASP A 121 -6.01 -10.75 -11.87
N ILE A 122 -6.30 -10.20 -10.70
CA ILE A 122 -6.39 -8.75 -10.49
C ILE A 122 -5.05 -8.08 -10.77
N ASN A 123 -3.96 -8.58 -10.21
CA ASN A 123 -2.63 -8.00 -10.37
C ASN A 123 -2.11 -8.03 -11.81
N LEU A 124 -2.63 -8.93 -12.66
CA LEU A 124 -2.31 -8.97 -14.09
C LEU A 124 -3.12 -7.95 -14.93
N GLN A 125 -4.27 -7.51 -14.43
CA GLN A 125 -5.23 -6.70 -15.21
C GLN A 125 -5.36 -5.26 -14.73
N ASP A 126 -5.03 -4.98 -13.47
CA ASP A 126 -5.20 -3.66 -12.85
C ASP A 126 -3.87 -2.95 -12.59
N THR A 127 -3.94 -1.63 -12.44
CA THR A 127 -2.82 -0.77 -12.03
C THR A 127 -2.64 -0.69 -10.51
N VAL A 128 -3.58 -1.25 -9.77
CA VAL A 128 -3.57 -1.37 -8.31
C VAL A 128 -3.18 -2.79 -7.96
N SER A 129 -2.28 -2.96 -7.02
CA SER A 129 -1.81 -4.28 -6.61
C SER A 129 -2.49 -4.73 -5.31
N VAL A 130 -2.91 -5.99 -5.27
CA VAL A 130 -3.36 -6.66 -4.06
C VAL A 130 -2.22 -7.54 -3.56
N VAL A 131 -1.84 -7.36 -2.30
CA VAL A 131 -0.80 -8.16 -1.64
C VAL A 131 -1.36 -8.76 -0.35
N TYR A 132 -0.78 -9.86 0.12
CA TYR A 132 -1.19 -10.45 1.37
C TYR A 132 -0.01 -10.61 2.33
N THR A 133 -0.31 -10.53 3.62
CA THR A 133 0.61 -10.80 4.72
C THR A 133 -0.03 -11.82 5.66
N ILE A 134 0.80 -12.57 6.36
CA ILE A 134 0.34 -13.46 7.44
C ILE A 134 0.60 -12.72 8.75
N ALA A 135 -0.48 -12.44 9.47
CA ALA A 135 -0.41 -11.80 10.78
C ALA A 135 -0.05 -12.81 11.88
N ASP A 136 0.40 -12.29 13.03
CA ASP A 136 0.71 -13.11 14.21
C ASP A 136 -0.53 -13.83 14.78
N SER A 137 -1.74 -13.32 14.46
CA SER A 137 -3.03 -13.93 14.76
C SER A 137 -3.37 -15.18 13.95
N ASP A 138 -2.46 -15.65 13.08
CA ASP A 138 -2.71 -16.74 12.14
C ASP A 138 -3.72 -16.39 11.02
N ASP A 139 -4.01 -15.12 10.84
CA ASP A 139 -4.83 -14.63 9.74
C ASP A 139 -3.98 -14.20 8.54
N VAL A 140 -4.51 -14.46 7.36
CA VAL A 140 -4.02 -13.86 6.11
C VAL A 140 -4.77 -12.55 5.91
N ALA A 141 -4.02 -11.46 5.87
CA ALA A 141 -4.56 -10.12 5.62
C ALA A 141 -4.25 -9.68 4.19
N LEU A 142 -5.25 -9.16 3.49
CA LEU A 142 -5.10 -8.57 2.17
C LEU A 142 -4.97 -7.05 2.29
N HIS A 143 -4.05 -6.50 1.51
CA HIS A 143 -3.82 -5.08 1.43
C HIS A 143 -3.85 -4.65 -0.03
N ILE A 144 -4.51 -3.55 -0.32
CA ILE A 144 -4.49 -2.94 -1.64
C ILE A 144 -3.45 -1.83 -1.62
N ARG A 145 -2.57 -1.76 -2.62
CA ARG A 145 -1.51 -0.75 -2.69
C ARG A 145 -1.31 -0.23 -4.11
N LYS A 146 -0.88 1.03 -4.21
CA LYS A 146 -0.54 1.66 -5.49
C LYS A 146 0.56 2.69 -5.29
N ASN A 147 1.59 2.63 -6.15
CA ASN A 147 2.56 3.70 -6.29
C ASN A 147 2.12 4.61 -7.43
N PHE A 148 2.17 5.92 -7.21
CA PHE A 148 1.85 6.89 -8.26
C PHE A 148 2.61 8.20 -8.07
N LEU A 149 2.79 8.93 -9.17
CA LEU A 149 3.43 10.22 -9.20
C LEU A 149 2.62 11.22 -8.36
N PHE A 150 3.27 12.00 -7.51
CA PHE A 150 2.61 13.00 -6.68
C PHE A 150 3.47 14.27 -6.55
N ILE A 151 3.30 15.17 -7.51
CA ILE A 151 4.11 16.40 -7.66
C ILE A 151 3.21 17.63 -7.77
N PRO A 152 3.69 18.83 -7.41
CA PRO A 152 2.89 20.07 -7.44
C PRO A 152 2.36 20.48 -8.84
N GLN A 153 2.98 19.94 -9.89
CA GLN A 153 2.62 20.25 -11.28
C GLN A 153 1.37 19.48 -11.76
N ILE A 154 0.86 18.53 -10.99
CA ILE A 154 -0.38 17.82 -11.33
C ILE A 154 -1.56 18.80 -11.21
N PRO A 155 -2.29 19.07 -12.30
CA PRO A 155 -3.46 19.93 -12.23
C PRO A 155 -4.56 19.27 -11.37
N HIS A 156 -5.22 20.08 -10.52
CA HIS A 156 -6.31 19.59 -9.67
C HIS A 156 -5.89 18.34 -8.86
N ILE A 157 -4.77 18.45 -8.14
CA ILE A 157 -4.16 17.32 -7.41
C ILE A 157 -5.12 16.67 -6.41
N GLU A 158 -6.09 17.42 -5.88
CA GLU A 158 -7.15 16.91 -5.01
C GLU A 158 -8.08 15.93 -5.74
N ASP A 159 -8.46 16.24 -6.98
CA ASP A 159 -9.29 15.36 -7.79
C ASP A 159 -8.48 14.15 -8.28
N TYR A 160 -7.19 14.36 -8.55
CA TYR A 160 -6.27 13.27 -8.86
C TYR A 160 -6.14 12.27 -7.69
N LEU A 161 -5.97 12.77 -6.45
CA LEU A 161 -5.94 11.90 -5.28
C LEU A 161 -7.25 11.14 -5.09
N LYS A 162 -8.42 11.81 -5.26
CA LYS A 162 -9.73 11.15 -5.21
C LYS A 162 -9.87 10.07 -6.28
N LEU A 163 -9.36 10.30 -7.49
CA LEU A 163 -9.35 9.29 -8.55
C LEU A 163 -8.53 8.06 -8.13
N MET A 164 -7.34 8.27 -7.56
CA MET A 164 -6.52 7.17 -7.06
C MET A 164 -7.24 6.40 -5.95
N LEU A 165 -7.88 7.09 -4.99
CA LEU A 165 -8.67 6.46 -3.92
C LEU A 165 -9.86 5.64 -4.47
N ASN A 166 -10.55 6.14 -5.50
CA ASN A 166 -11.64 5.41 -6.14
C ASN A 166 -11.19 4.11 -6.81
N ASP A 167 -9.96 4.05 -7.33
CA ASP A 167 -9.40 2.81 -7.85
C ASP A 167 -9.32 1.72 -6.76
N PHE A 168 -8.98 2.09 -5.53
CA PHE A 168 -8.95 1.14 -4.41
C PHE A 168 -10.34 0.56 -4.10
N PHE A 169 -11.37 1.40 -4.04
CA PHE A 169 -12.74 0.93 -3.82
C PHE A 169 -13.22 0.00 -4.94
N ARG A 170 -12.88 0.34 -6.19
CA ARG A 170 -13.18 -0.51 -7.34
C ARG A 170 -12.49 -1.86 -7.22
N THR A 171 -11.19 -1.88 -6.91
CA THR A 171 -10.41 -3.11 -6.77
C THR A 171 -10.90 -3.97 -5.61
N ALA A 172 -11.23 -3.39 -4.45
CA ALA A 172 -11.80 -4.11 -3.32
C ALA A 172 -13.12 -4.78 -3.69
N ARG A 173 -14.01 -4.07 -4.40
CA ARG A 173 -15.26 -4.62 -4.87
C ARG A 173 -15.08 -5.78 -5.87
N ILE A 174 -14.13 -5.65 -6.80
CA ILE A 174 -13.82 -6.72 -7.77
C ILE A 174 -13.28 -7.93 -7.00
N LEU A 175 -12.38 -7.74 -6.04
CA LEU A 175 -11.82 -8.79 -5.21
C LEU A 175 -12.92 -9.61 -4.52
N GLU A 176 -13.85 -8.96 -3.83
CA GLU A 176 -14.97 -9.61 -3.16
C GLU A 176 -15.86 -10.39 -4.13
N LEU A 177 -16.22 -9.77 -5.26
CA LEU A 177 -17.08 -10.39 -6.26
C LEU A 177 -16.44 -11.63 -6.90
N GLU A 178 -15.16 -11.57 -7.23
CA GLU A 178 -14.47 -12.71 -7.87
C GLU A 178 -14.23 -13.85 -6.87
N ILE A 179 -13.91 -13.57 -5.61
CA ILE A 179 -13.83 -14.60 -4.57
C ILE A 179 -15.19 -15.32 -4.42
N GLU A 180 -16.29 -14.56 -4.35
CA GLU A 180 -17.62 -15.15 -4.21
C GLU A 180 -18.04 -15.98 -5.43
N LYS A 181 -17.70 -15.55 -6.64
CA LYS A 181 -17.91 -16.35 -7.86
C LYS A 181 -17.20 -17.69 -7.80
N CYS A 182 -15.94 -17.70 -7.34
CA CYS A 182 -15.18 -18.95 -7.18
C CYS A 182 -15.87 -19.89 -6.19
N ARG A 183 -16.38 -19.40 -5.06
CA ARG A 183 -17.12 -20.20 -4.07
C ARG A 183 -18.38 -20.83 -4.67
N VAL A 184 -19.15 -20.07 -5.44
CA VAL A 184 -20.38 -20.57 -6.07
C VAL A 184 -20.06 -21.67 -7.09
N GLN A 185 -19.04 -21.46 -7.94
CA GLN A 185 -18.62 -22.42 -8.96
C GLN A 185 -18.15 -23.75 -8.36
N GLU A 186 -17.41 -23.71 -7.24
CA GLU A 186 -16.97 -24.92 -6.54
C GLU A 186 -18.16 -25.70 -5.96
N CYS A 187 -19.15 -25.00 -5.39
CA CYS A 187 -20.35 -25.63 -4.88
C CYS A 187 -21.15 -26.35 -6.00
N GLU A 188 -21.22 -25.79 -7.21
CA GLU A 188 -21.92 -26.39 -8.35
C GLU A 188 -21.21 -27.63 -8.91
N GLN A 189 -19.88 -27.74 -8.78
CA GLN A 189 -19.10 -28.89 -9.23
C GLN A 189 -19.17 -30.10 -8.31
N HIS A 190 -19.65 -29.92 -7.08
CA HIS A 190 -19.77 -30.97 -6.07
C HIS A 190 -21.20 -31.53 -5.90
N ILE A 191 -22.16 -31.11 -6.76
CA ILE A 191 -23.53 -31.62 -6.84
C ILE A 191 -23.66 -32.61 -8.02
#